data_08378edb1764b9d2938bdc25a059b055
#
_entry.id   08378edb1764b9d2938bdc25a059b055
#
_cell.length_a   1.000
_cell.length_b   1.000
_cell.length_c   1.000
_cell.angle_alpha   90.00
_cell.angle_beta   90.00
_cell.angle_gamma   90.00
#
_symmetry.space_group_name_H-M   'P 1'
#
loop_
_entity.id
_entity.type
_entity.pdbx_description
1 polymer ?
#
loop_
_entity_poly.entity_id
_entity_poly.type
_entity_poly.pdbx_seq_one_letter_code
_entity_poly.pdbx_strand_id
1 'polypeptide(L)'
;MDDLLREVLQDEEAWVVGGAVRDELLGRRVVDVDVVCRAPEKAARAYAQWSEGAPFPLSTAHGSWRVVLDDDRTVDFTAVHGTIESDLARRDFTINAIAVPVRGGEPVDPSGGREDLELRLVRAVSESVFEDDPLRLLRAVRLERELGFRLAPLTEDLLRRQARLVSGAAGERVLAELERLDADGFWRLHELGLLEPLGGRLDDRLDRLDSPRYRLVAVFGENIRSLPISNDLKRYAGALLRAEPPANRSAREIHRFRRVTEPWALDALAFVGAPEFVADVEGARA
;
A
#
# COMPACT_ATOMS: atom_id res chain seq x y z
N MET A 1 5.33 -22.61 0.73
CA MET A 1 4.11 -22.76 -0.11
C MET A 1 3.09 -23.59 0.66
N ASP A 2 1.82 -23.26 0.60
CA ASP A 2 0.73 -23.95 1.31
C ASP A 2 0.52 -25.36 0.73
N ASP A 3 0.73 -26.41 1.56
CA ASP A 3 0.60 -27.81 1.14
C ASP A 3 -0.86 -28.14 0.75
N LEU A 4 -1.83 -27.44 1.34
CA LEU A 4 -3.24 -27.59 1.00
C LEU A 4 -3.54 -27.10 -0.42
N LEU A 5 -2.94 -25.98 -0.86
CA LEU A 5 -3.06 -25.53 -2.26
C LEU A 5 -2.56 -26.60 -3.24
N ARG A 6 -1.44 -27.26 -2.90
CA ARG A 6 -0.88 -28.33 -3.73
C ARG A 6 -1.82 -29.53 -3.82
N GLU A 7 -2.42 -29.93 -2.70
CA GLU A 7 -3.34 -31.07 -2.67
C GLU A 7 -4.63 -30.79 -3.45
N VAL A 8 -5.22 -29.61 -3.22
CA VAL A 8 -6.50 -29.21 -3.82
C VAL A 8 -6.38 -28.92 -5.31
N LEU A 9 -5.27 -28.37 -5.78
CA LEU A 9 -5.06 -27.97 -7.17
C LEU A 9 -4.11 -28.89 -7.94
N GLN A 10 -3.89 -30.13 -7.47
CA GLN A 10 -2.97 -31.09 -8.11
C GLN A 10 -3.31 -31.39 -9.57
N ASP A 11 -4.60 -31.33 -9.96
CA ASP A 11 -5.08 -31.59 -11.32
C ASP A 11 -5.33 -30.32 -12.14
N GLU A 12 -5.14 -29.12 -11.52
CA GLU A 12 -5.35 -27.84 -12.16
C GLU A 12 -4.00 -27.20 -12.55
N GLU A 13 -3.97 -26.53 -13.70
CA GLU A 13 -2.85 -25.70 -14.09
C GLU A 13 -2.91 -24.39 -13.31
N ALA A 14 -2.12 -24.27 -12.24
CA ALA A 14 -2.16 -23.16 -11.29
C ALA A 14 -0.77 -22.77 -10.81
N TRP A 15 -0.59 -21.49 -10.53
CA TRP A 15 0.65 -20.88 -10.04
C TRP A 15 0.38 -19.93 -8.87
N VAL A 16 1.25 -19.98 -7.86
CA VAL A 16 1.37 -18.89 -6.89
C VAL A 16 2.22 -17.81 -7.53
N VAL A 17 1.83 -16.54 -7.37
CA VAL A 17 2.43 -15.40 -8.05
C VAL A 17 2.54 -14.17 -7.14
N GLY A 18 3.24 -13.15 -7.59
CA GLY A 18 3.20 -11.82 -6.97
C GLY A 18 3.96 -11.70 -5.66
N GLY A 19 3.36 -10.96 -4.73
CA GLY A 19 3.97 -10.66 -3.42
C GLY A 19 4.27 -11.88 -2.59
N ALA A 20 3.45 -12.93 -2.66
CA ALA A 20 3.64 -14.18 -1.93
C ALA A 20 4.96 -14.88 -2.31
N VAL A 21 5.23 -15.00 -3.60
CA VAL A 21 6.49 -15.61 -4.10
C VAL A 21 7.69 -14.77 -3.70
N ARG A 22 7.62 -13.46 -3.87
CA ARG A 22 8.67 -12.53 -3.45
C ARG A 22 8.98 -12.66 -1.96
N ASP A 23 7.95 -12.63 -1.12
CA ASP A 23 8.13 -12.63 0.34
C ASP A 23 8.63 -13.99 0.83
N GLU A 24 8.22 -15.11 0.23
CA GLU A 24 8.77 -16.44 0.50
C GLU A 24 10.27 -16.51 0.13
N LEU A 25 10.66 -15.99 -1.04
CA LEU A 25 12.08 -15.95 -1.47
C LEU A 25 12.94 -15.06 -0.55
N LEU A 26 12.36 -14.01 0.04
CA LEU A 26 13.01 -13.14 1.01
C LEU A 26 12.98 -13.67 2.45
N GLY A 27 12.37 -14.83 2.70
CA GLY A 27 12.18 -15.40 4.05
C GLY A 27 11.23 -14.57 4.93
N ARG A 28 10.33 -13.79 4.34
CA ARG A 28 9.31 -12.98 5.02
C ARG A 28 8.04 -13.79 5.23
N ARG A 29 7.24 -13.40 6.24
CA ARG A 29 5.92 -14.01 6.45
C ARG A 29 5.00 -13.68 5.28
N VAL A 30 4.38 -14.71 4.69
CA VAL A 30 3.34 -14.56 3.67
C VAL A 30 1.98 -14.53 4.37
N VAL A 31 1.18 -13.50 4.08
CA VAL A 31 -0.18 -13.32 4.62
C VAL A 31 -1.22 -13.48 3.52
N ASP A 32 -0.99 -12.83 2.38
CA ASP A 32 -1.87 -12.86 1.22
C ASP A 32 -1.21 -13.69 0.13
N VAL A 33 -1.95 -14.65 -0.43
CA VAL A 33 -1.48 -15.53 -1.49
C VAL A 33 -2.29 -15.29 -2.76
N ASP A 34 -1.63 -14.90 -3.83
CA ASP A 34 -2.24 -14.77 -5.16
C ASP A 34 -2.03 -16.05 -5.96
N VAL A 35 -3.11 -16.68 -6.39
CA VAL A 35 -3.12 -17.87 -7.24
C VAL A 35 -3.71 -17.53 -8.62
N VAL A 36 -2.95 -17.80 -9.65
CA VAL A 36 -3.42 -17.70 -11.04
C VAL A 36 -3.74 -19.11 -11.56
N CYS A 37 -4.96 -19.32 -12.09
CA CYS A 37 -5.42 -20.61 -12.57
C CYS A 37 -6.48 -20.47 -13.68
N ARG A 38 -6.89 -21.58 -14.30
CA ARG A 38 -7.89 -21.54 -15.39
C ARG A 38 -9.32 -21.36 -14.91
N ALA A 39 -9.66 -21.86 -13.72
CA ALA A 39 -11.01 -21.88 -13.18
C ALA A 39 -11.06 -21.33 -11.74
N PRO A 40 -10.93 -19.98 -11.54
CA PRO A 40 -10.79 -19.37 -10.21
C PRO A 40 -11.92 -19.70 -9.24
N GLU A 41 -13.19 -19.66 -9.68
CA GLU A 41 -14.33 -20.00 -8.82
C GLU A 41 -14.27 -21.44 -8.32
N LYS A 42 -14.00 -22.38 -9.22
CA LYS A 42 -13.87 -23.81 -8.89
C LYS A 42 -12.73 -24.03 -7.90
N ALA A 43 -11.57 -23.42 -8.17
CA ALA A 43 -10.39 -23.48 -7.32
C ALA A 43 -10.65 -22.89 -5.93
N ALA A 44 -11.24 -21.69 -5.85
CA ALA A 44 -11.58 -21.04 -4.59
C ALA A 44 -12.57 -21.86 -3.75
N ARG A 45 -13.63 -22.39 -4.36
CA ARG A 45 -14.61 -23.22 -3.66
C ARG A 45 -14.01 -24.56 -3.16
N ALA A 46 -13.16 -25.19 -3.98
CA ALA A 46 -12.46 -26.41 -3.59
C ALA A 46 -11.51 -26.14 -2.42
N TYR A 47 -10.70 -25.07 -2.51
CA TYR A 47 -9.79 -24.67 -1.44
C TYR A 47 -10.53 -24.31 -0.14
N ALA A 48 -11.64 -23.56 -0.23
CA ALA A 48 -12.44 -23.18 0.92
C ALA A 48 -13.05 -24.39 1.65
N GLN A 49 -13.43 -25.43 0.92
CA GLN A 49 -13.98 -26.66 1.52
C GLN A 49 -12.96 -27.39 2.41
N TRP A 50 -11.68 -27.35 2.06
CA TRP A 50 -10.62 -28.02 2.81
C TRP A 50 -9.96 -27.14 3.87
N SER A 51 -9.95 -25.81 3.64
CA SER A 51 -9.38 -24.84 4.58
C SER A 51 -10.37 -24.33 5.62
N GLU A 52 -11.64 -24.74 5.54
CA GLU A 52 -12.75 -24.19 6.34
C GLU A 52 -12.93 -22.66 6.16
N GLY A 53 -12.37 -22.11 5.08
CA GLY A 53 -12.42 -20.68 4.76
C GLY A 53 -13.73 -20.27 4.09
N ALA A 54 -13.96 -18.94 4.00
CA ALA A 54 -15.14 -18.35 3.38
C ALA A 54 -14.83 -17.85 1.95
N PRO A 55 -15.37 -18.50 0.88
CA PRO A 55 -15.15 -18.08 -0.50
C PRO A 55 -16.17 -17.02 -0.92
N PHE A 56 -15.72 -15.93 -1.58
CA PHE A 56 -16.61 -14.95 -2.19
C PHE A 56 -15.97 -14.31 -3.43
N PRO A 57 -16.78 -13.80 -4.39
CA PRO A 57 -16.27 -13.11 -5.57
C PRO A 57 -15.71 -11.72 -5.18
N LEU A 58 -14.45 -11.44 -5.57
CA LEU A 58 -13.84 -10.12 -5.46
C LEU A 58 -14.28 -9.21 -6.62
N SER A 59 -14.35 -9.78 -7.82
CA SER A 59 -14.77 -9.08 -9.01
C SER A 59 -15.45 -10.04 -9.97
N THR A 60 -16.72 -9.80 -10.23
CA THR A 60 -17.46 -10.56 -11.24
C THR A 60 -17.00 -10.24 -12.66
N ALA A 61 -16.55 -9.00 -12.90
CA ALA A 61 -16.03 -8.57 -14.19
C ALA A 61 -14.71 -9.24 -14.57
N HIS A 62 -13.86 -9.55 -13.59
CA HIS A 62 -12.55 -10.16 -13.80
C HIS A 62 -12.52 -11.65 -13.37
N GLY A 63 -13.65 -12.18 -12.91
CA GLY A 63 -13.74 -13.58 -12.46
C GLY A 63 -12.81 -13.93 -11.31
N SER A 64 -12.46 -12.94 -10.45
CA SER A 64 -11.57 -13.17 -9.31
C SER A 64 -12.35 -13.52 -8.05
N TRP A 65 -11.80 -14.44 -7.26
CA TRP A 65 -12.38 -14.99 -6.04
C TRP A 65 -11.39 -14.88 -4.89
N ARG A 66 -11.90 -14.64 -3.69
CA ARG A 66 -11.11 -14.64 -2.44
C ARG A 66 -11.62 -15.71 -1.50
N VAL A 67 -10.71 -16.37 -0.81
CA VAL A 67 -10.99 -17.18 0.37
C VAL A 67 -10.32 -16.50 1.57
N VAL A 68 -11.12 -16.18 2.58
CA VAL A 68 -10.63 -15.68 3.88
C VAL A 68 -10.52 -16.84 4.83
N LEU A 69 -9.38 -16.96 5.52
CA LEU A 69 -9.10 -17.97 6.53
C LEU A 69 -9.31 -17.39 7.93
N ASP A 70 -9.47 -18.26 8.93
CA ASP A 70 -9.76 -17.86 10.32
C ASP A 70 -8.62 -17.07 11.00
N ASP A 71 -7.41 -17.13 10.45
CA ASP A 71 -6.21 -16.43 10.94
C ASP A 71 -5.88 -15.13 10.19
N ASP A 72 -6.90 -14.52 9.57
CA ASP A 72 -6.82 -13.30 8.75
C ASP A 72 -5.96 -13.44 7.48
N ARG A 73 -5.50 -14.63 7.13
CA ARG A 73 -4.86 -14.87 5.83
C ARG A 73 -5.89 -14.90 4.71
N THR A 74 -5.47 -14.47 3.53
CA THR A 74 -6.33 -14.53 2.34
C THR A 74 -5.65 -15.27 1.19
N VAL A 75 -6.48 -15.95 0.38
CA VAL A 75 -6.03 -16.57 -0.87
C VAL A 75 -6.91 -16.05 -1.99
N ASP A 76 -6.30 -15.37 -2.94
CA ASP A 76 -6.97 -14.78 -4.10
C ASP A 76 -6.74 -15.66 -5.32
N PHE A 77 -7.83 -16.03 -5.97
CA PHE A 77 -7.82 -16.83 -7.20
C PHE A 77 -8.22 -15.96 -8.37
N THR A 78 -7.36 -15.86 -9.38
CA THR A 78 -7.59 -15.07 -10.60
C THR A 78 -7.39 -15.91 -11.84
N ALA A 79 -8.06 -15.52 -12.94
CA ALA A 79 -7.90 -16.22 -14.20
C ALA A 79 -6.54 -15.89 -14.85
N VAL A 80 -5.86 -16.93 -15.38
CA VAL A 80 -4.67 -16.74 -16.18
C VAL A 80 -5.01 -16.04 -17.51
N HIS A 81 -4.27 -15.00 -17.86
CA HIS A 81 -4.44 -14.29 -19.13
C HIS A 81 -3.50 -14.83 -20.21
N GLY A 82 -3.98 -15.78 -20.97
CA GLY A 82 -3.18 -16.48 -21.99
C GLY A 82 -2.25 -17.53 -21.41
N THR A 83 -0.93 -17.35 -21.53
CA THR A 83 0.08 -18.17 -20.84
C THR A 83 0.53 -17.50 -19.55
N ILE A 84 1.19 -18.26 -18.67
CA ILE A 84 1.72 -17.67 -17.42
C ILE A 84 2.75 -16.58 -17.71
N GLU A 85 3.59 -16.74 -18.73
CA GLU A 85 4.59 -15.75 -19.13
C GLU A 85 3.91 -14.44 -19.56
N SER A 86 2.80 -14.54 -20.32
CA SER A 86 2.04 -13.34 -20.74
C SER A 86 1.32 -12.66 -19.56
N ASP A 87 0.90 -13.39 -18.55
CA ASP A 87 0.36 -12.83 -17.31
C ASP A 87 1.43 -12.09 -16.52
N LEU A 88 2.61 -12.70 -16.37
CA LEU A 88 3.74 -12.09 -15.67
C LEU A 88 4.25 -10.81 -16.36
N ALA A 89 4.26 -10.78 -17.69
CA ALA A 89 4.67 -9.61 -18.47
C ALA A 89 3.76 -8.37 -18.29
N ARG A 90 2.55 -8.54 -17.75
CA ARG A 90 1.59 -7.46 -17.48
C ARG A 90 1.65 -6.97 -16.03
N ARG A 91 2.49 -7.55 -15.17
CA ARG A 91 2.63 -7.16 -13.79
C ARG A 91 3.38 -5.83 -13.66
N ASP A 92 3.52 -5.36 -12.42
CA ASP A 92 4.15 -4.07 -12.14
C ASP A 92 5.69 -4.14 -12.18
N PHE A 93 6.28 -4.99 -11.34
CA PHE A 93 7.72 -5.07 -11.17
C PHE A 93 8.23 -6.51 -11.30
N THR A 94 9.46 -6.67 -11.77
CA THR A 94 10.10 -7.97 -11.98
C THR A 94 10.03 -8.87 -10.75
N ILE A 95 10.28 -8.30 -9.56
CA ILE A 95 10.21 -9.00 -8.26
C ILE A 95 8.81 -9.52 -7.89
N ASN A 96 7.76 -9.03 -8.54
CA ASN A 96 6.38 -9.49 -8.41
C ASN A 96 5.92 -10.30 -9.63
N ALA A 97 6.79 -10.44 -10.64
CA ALA A 97 6.54 -11.13 -11.90
C ALA A 97 7.19 -12.52 -11.95
N ILE A 98 7.18 -13.20 -10.82
CA ILE A 98 7.66 -14.58 -10.66
C ILE A 98 6.44 -15.47 -10.36
N ALA A 99 6.37 -16.65 -11.00
CA ALA A 99 5.34 -17.64 -10.75
C ALA A 99 5.95 -18.97 -10.32
N VAL A 100 5.38 -19.58 -9.28
CA VAL A 100 5.76 -20.90 -8.80
C VAL A 100 4.62 -21.88 -9.07
N PRO A 101 4.82 -22.95 -9.86
CA PRO A 101 3.77 -23.92 -10.11
C PRO A 101 3.29 -24.56 -8.81
N VAL A 102 1.97 -24.60 -8.58
CA VAL A 102 1.39 -25.19 -7.36
C VAL A 102 1.77 -26.67 -7.24
N ARG A 103 1.87 -27.39 -8.34
CA ARG A 103 2.29 -28.81 -8.39
C ARG A 103 3.77 -29.03 -8.05
N GLY A 104 4.53 -27.97 -7.90
CA GLY A 104 5.98 -28.01 -7.82
C GLY A 104 6.64 -27.96 -9.21
N GLY A 105 7.94 -27.73 -9.22
CA GLY A 105 8.73 -27.54 -10.43
C GLY A 105 9.52 -26.24 -10.39
N GLU A 106 10.19 -25.93 -11.49
CA GLU A 106 10.98 -24.70 -11.61
C GLU A 106 10.09 -23.46 -11.67
N PRO A 107 10.43 -22.40 -10.95
CA PRO A 107 9.74 -21.12 -11.07
C PRO A 107 9.84 -20.55 -12.49
N VAL A 108 8.75 -19.94 -12.96
CA VAL A 108 8.70 -19.18 -14.21
C VAL A 108 9.05 -17.72 -13.90
N ASP A 109 10.15 -17.24 -14.44
CA ASP A 109 10.69 -15.90 -14.20
C ASP A 109 11.23 -15.27 -15.49
N PRO A 110 10.36 -14.85 -16.41
CA PRO A 110 10.78 -14.35 -17.72
C PRO A 110 11.47 -12.98 -17.66
N SER A 111 11.30 -12.25 -16.56
CA SER A 111 11.80 -10.87 -16.40
C SER A 111 13.01 -10.75 -15.48
N GLY A 112 13.55 -11.88 -14.96
CA GLY A 112 14.72 -11.87 -14.07
C GLY A 112 14.43 -11.32 -12.67
N GLY A 113 13.21 -11.53 -12.16
CA GLY A 113 12.80 -11.04 -10.85
C GLY A 113 13.62 -11.63 -9.70
N ARG A 114 14.09 -12.88 -9.81
CA ARG A 114 14.94 -13.51 -8.80
C ARG A 114 16.31 -12.83 -8.71
N GLU A 115 16.91 -12.46 -9.84
CA GLU A 115 18.15 -11.67 -9.86
C GLU A 115 17.94 -10.28 -9.23
N ASP A 116 16.84 -9.61 -9.56
CA ASP A 116 16.51 -8.31 -8.97
C ASP A 116 16.25 -8.39 -7.46
N LEU A 117 15.72 -9.50 -6.94
CA LEU A 117 15.62 -9.75 -5.50
C LEU A 117 16.99 -9.84 -4.83
N GLU A 118 17.94 -10.56 -5.43
CA GLU A 118 19.31 -10.68 -4.94
C GLU A 118 20.04 -9.32 -4.96
N LEU A 119 19.84 -8.54 -6.03
CA LEU A 119 20.39 -7.20 -6.23
C LEU A 119 19.64 -6.11 -5.40
N ARG A 120 18.54 -6.45 -4.77
CA ARG A 120 17.65 -5.54 -4.05
C ARG A 120 17.16 -4.38 -4.91
N LEU A 121 16.66 -4.68 -6.10
CA LEU A 121 16.16 -3.71 -7.06
C LEU A 121 14.64 -3.84 -7.27
N VAL A 122 13.97 -2.69 -7.36
CA VAL A 122 12.59 -2.57 -7.87
C VAL A 122 12.69 -2.13 -9.32
N ARG A 123 12.47 -3.06 -10.26
CA ARG A 123 12.55 -2.83 -11.70
C ARG A 123 11.17 -3.00 -12.33
N ALA A 124 10.76 -2.06 -13.16
CA ALA A 124 9.55 -2.14 -13.99
C ALA A 124 9.67 -3.29 -15.01
N VAL A 125 8.60 -4.05 -15.22
CA VAL A 125 8.58 -5.15 -16.20
C VAL A 125 8.62 -4.64 -17.65
N SER A 126 8.12 -3.43 -17.90
CA SER A 126 8.06 -2.80 -19.23
C SER A 126 8.10 -1.29 -19.13
N GLU A 127 8.31 -0.60 -20.26
CA GLU A 127 8.25 0.86 -20.32
C GLU A 127 6.81 1.42 -20.24
N SER A 128 5.80 0.62 -20.62
CA SER A 128 4.39 1.02 -20.56
C SER A 128 3.73 0.80 -19.19
N VAL A 129 4.45 0.21 -18.25
CA VAL A 129 3.94 -0.27 -16.96
C VAL A 129 3.12 0.78 -16.19
N PHE A 130 3.50 2.05 -16.26
CA PHE A 130 2.83 3.16 -15.56
C PHE A 130 1.70 3.79 -16.38
N GLU A 131 1.71 3.63 -17.70
CA GLU A 131 0.60 4.00 -18.58
C GLU A 131 -0.55 3.00 -18.44
N ASP A 132 -0.24 1.71 -18.30
CA ASP A 132 -1.22 0.64 -18.09
C ASP A 132 -1.96 0.79 -16.75
N ASP A 133 -1.26 1.18 -15.67
CA ASP A 133 -1.85 1.47 -14.36
C ASP A 133 -1.01 2.54 -13.62
N PRO A 134 -1.47 3.80 -13.62
CA PRO A 134 -0.76 4.90 -12.97
C PRO A 134 -0.50 4.72 -11.46
N LEU A 135 -1.28 3.86 -10.77
CA LEU A 135 -1.04 3.58 -9.37
C LEU A 135 0.33 2.94 -9.11
N ARG A 136 0.87 2.25 -10.10
CA ARG A 136 2.18 1.58 -10.02
C ARG A 136 3.32 2.56 -9.75
N LEU A 137 3.14 3.86 -10.06
CA LEU A 137 4.08 4.92 -9.68
C LEU A 137 4.23 5.01 -8.14
N LEU A 138 3.12 4.99 -7.40
CA LEU A 138 3.14 4.99 -5.93
C LEU A 138 3.62 3.65 -5.36
N ARG A 139 3.19 2.55 -5.98
CA ARG A 139 3.61 1.20 -5.60
C ARG A 139 5.12 1.01 -5.71
N ALA A 140 5.79 1.65 -6.68
CA ALA A 140 7.25 1.62 -6.81
C ALA A 140 7.93 2.20 -5.57
N VAL A 141 7.50 3.38 -5.13
CA VAL A 141 8.04 4.04 -3.94
C VAL A 141 7.71 3.24 -2.68
N ARG A 142 6.49 2.73 -2.57
CA ARG A 142 6.12 1.89 -1.43
C ARG A 142 6.99 0.64 -1.35
N LEU A 143 7.19 -0.09 -2.45
CA LEU A 143 8.02 -1.29 -2.46
C LEU A 143 9.50 -0.96 -2.18
N GLU A 144 10.03 0.14 -2.72
CA GLU A 144 11.37 0.64 -2.39
C GLU A 144 11.54 0.79 -0.87
N ARG A 145 10.55 1.40 -0.19
CA ARG A 145 10.57 1.63 1.26
C ARG A 145 10.33 0.36 2.08
N GLU A 146 9.27 -0.38 1.79
CA GLU A 146 8.87 -1.58 2.54
C GLU A 146 9.91 -2.71 2.49
N LEU A 147 10.61 -2.84 1.37
CA LEU A 147 11.62 -3.87 1.17
C LEU A 147 13.03 -3.40 1.54
N GLY A 148 13.28 -2.11 1.68
CA GLY A 148 14.62 -1.53 1.81
C GLY A 148 15.44 -1.74 0.53
N PHE A 149 14.80 -1.72 -0.62
CA PHE A 149 15.40 -1.88 -1.95
C PHE A 149 15.67 -0.50 -2.56
N ARG A 150 16.20 -0.50 -3.79
CA ARG A 150 16.39 0.72 -4.60
C ARG A 150 15.63 0.58 -5.91
N LEU A 151 15.13 1.67 -6.43
CA LEU A 151 14.63 1.70 -7.82
C LEU A 151 15.79 1.40 -8.79
N ALA A 152 15.54 0.54 -9.78
CA ALA A 152 16.49 0.38 -10.87
C ALA A 152 16.60 1.71 -11.65
N PRO A 153 17.80 2.14 -12.11
CA PRO A 153 18.00 3.46 -12.72
C PRO A 153 17.01 3.79 -13.84
N LEU A 154 16.77 2.85 -14.75
CA LEU A 154 15.81 3.04 -15.84
C LEU A 154 14.36 3.16 -15.35
N THR A 155 14.03 2.47 -14.26
CA THR A 155 12.70 2.58 -13.62
C THR A 155 12.53 3.94 -12.96
N GLU A 156 13.55 4.43 -12.27
CA GLU A 156 13.52 5.77 -11.66
C GLU A 156 13.39 6.87 -12.72
N ASP A 157 14.13 6.78 -13.81
CA ASP A 157 14.01 7.71 -14.94
C ASP A 157 12.62 7.69 -15.56
N LEU A 158 12.03 6.51 -15.70
CA LEU A 158 10.68 6.34 -16.23
C LEU A 158 9.63 6.96 -15.27
N LEU A 159 9.77 6.73 -13.97
CA LEU A 159 8.94 7.35 -12.92
C LEU A 159 8.96 8.87 -13.03
N ARG A 160 10.13 9.50 -13.11
CA ARG A 160 10.26 10.95 -13.24
C ARG A 160 9.59 11.50 -14.50
N ARG A 161 9.80 10.84 -15.64
CA ARG A 161 9.18 11.26 -16.91
C ARG A 161 7.66 11.14 -16.91
N GLN A 162 7.11 10.11 -16.25
CA GLN A 162 5.68 9.78 -16.24
C GLN A 162 4.96 10.22 -14.96
N ALA A 163 5.61 10.98 -14.07
CA ALA A 163 5.09 11.36 -12.76
C ALA A 163 3.66 11.94 -12.79
N ARG A 164 3.33 12.71 -13.82
CA ARG A 164 2.00 13.33 -13.98
C ARG A 164 0.86 12.33 -14.16
N LEU A 165 1.15 11.10 -14.60
CA LEU A 165 0.13 10.07 -14.77
C LEU A 165 -0.52 9.68 -13.43
N VAL A 166 0.17 9.88 -12.30
CA VAL A 166 -0.34 9.52 -10.97
C VAL A 166 -1.69 10.13 -10.63
N SER A 167 -1.98 11.33 -11.16
CA SER A 167 -3.28 12.00 -10.99
C SER A 167 -4.46 11.27 -11.67
N GLY A 168 -4.18 10.36 -12.60
CA GLY A 168 -5.18 9.51 -13.25
C GLY A 168 -5.54 8.24 -12.46
N ALA A 169 -4.85 7.93 -11.38
CA ALA A 169 -5.14 6.76 -10.55
C ALA A 169 -6.42 6.98 -9.71
N ALA A 170 -7.17 5.90 -9.45
CA ALA A 170 -8.38 5.96 -8.63
C ALA A 170 -8.05 6.38 -7.19
N GLY A 171 -8.75 7.39 -6.67
CA GLY A 171 -8.44 8.05 -5.40
C GLY A 171 -8.38 7.12 -4.19
N GLU A 172 -9.28 6.12 -4.09
CA GLU A 172 -9.28 5.13 -3.01
C GLU A 172 -8.00 4.28 -3.02
N ARG A 173 -7.54 3.88 -4.22
CA ARG A 173 -6.30 3.13 -4.37
C ARG A 173 -5.09 4.00 -4.06
N VAL A 174 -5.11 5.28 -4.45
CA VAL A 174 -4.07 6.27 -4.11
C VAL A 174 -3.96 6.42 -2.60
N LEU A 175 -5.09 6.61 -1.90
CA LEU A 175 -5.11 6.76 -0.45
C LEU A 175 -4.51 5.53 0.25
N ALA A 176 -4.88 4.32 -0.19
CA ALA A 176 -4.35 3.07 0.38
C ALA A 176 -2.83 2.93 0.22
N GLU A 177 -2.25 3.39 -0.90
CA GLU A 177 -0.79 3.39 -1.08
C GLU A 177 -0.12 4.46 -0.19
N LEU A 178 -0.71 5.67 -0.10
CA LEU A 178 -0.16 6.76 0.71
C LEU A 178 -0.18 6.45 2.22
N GLU A 179 -1.22 5.77 2.72
CA GLU A 179 -1.33 5.36 4.13
C GLU A 179 -0.23 4.38 4.57
N ARG A 180 0.39 3.68 3.62
CA ARG A 180 1.48 2.72 3.86
C ARG A 180 2.87 3.35 3.82
N LEU A 181 2.98 4.62 3.45
CA LEU A 181 4.27 5.32 3.39
C LEU A 181 4.64 5.89 4.77
N ASP A 182 5.91 5.76 5.10
CA ASP A 182 6.58 6.51 6.16
C ASP A 182 6.93 7.95 5.70
N ALA A 183 7.52 8.74 6.57
CA ALA A 183 7.94 10.11 6.24
C ALA A 183 8.93 10.14 5.06
N ASP A 184 9.92 9.27 5.06
CA ASP A 184 10.89 9.17 3.97
C ASP A 184 10.23 8.81 2.64
N GLY A 185 9.15 8.02 2.66
CA GLY A 185 8.36 7.71 1.47
C GLY A 185 7.73 8.96 0.85
N PHE A 186 7.22 9.89 1.67
CA PHE A 186 6.71 11.18 1.18
C PHE A 186 7.82 12.07 0.65
N TRP A 187 9.02 12.08 1.28
CA TRP A 187 10.20 12.74 0.74
C TRP A 187 10.57 12.16 -0.63
N ARG A 188 10.55 10.84 -0.75
CA ARG A 188 10.83 10.15 -2.01
C ARG A 188 9.82 10.46 -3.11
N LEU A 189 8.52 10.53 -2.78
CA LEU A 189 7.48 10.99 -3.72
C LEU A 189 7.77 12.39 -4.24
N HIS A 190 8.21 13.29 -3.38
CA HIS A 190 8.57 14.65 -3.77
C HIS A 190 9.77 14.67 -4.72
N GLU A 191 10.86 13.97 -4.38
CA GLU A 191 12.07 13.87 -5.21
C GLU A 191 11.78 13.35 -6.62
N LEU A 192 10.80 12.44 -6.74
CA LEU A 192 10.37 11.84 -7.99
C LEU A 192 9.32 12.68 -8.74
N GLY A 193 8.86 13.80 -8.16
CA GLY A 193 7.83 14.66 -8.75
C GLY A 193 6.42 14.09 -8.71
N LEU A 194 6.15 13.08 -7.86
CA LEU A 194 4.86 12.41 -7.73
C LEU A 194 3.90 13.13 -6.78
N LEU A 195 4.39 13.95 -5.87
CA LEU A 195 3.60 14.52 -4.79
C LEU A 195 2.70 15.67 -5.26
N GLU A 196 3.23 16.60 -6.06
CA GLU A 196 2.50 17.76 -6.56
C GLU A 196 1.28 17.43 -7.43
N PRO A 197 1.37 16.45 -8.38
CA PRO A 197 0.20 16.06 -9.18
C PRO A 197 -0.96 15.49 -8.35
N LEU A 198 -0.68 15.00 -7.14
CA LEU A 198 -1.68 14.54 -6.18
C LEU A 198 -2.24 15.67 -5.30
N GLY A 199 -1.72 16.90 -5.43
CA GLY A 199 -2.09 18.05 -4.61
C GLY A 199 -1.41 18.10 -3.25
N GLY A 200 -0.38 17.27 -3.01
CA GLY A 200 0.44 17.28 -1.80
C GLY A 200 1.65 18.20 -1.92
N ARG A 201 2.18 18.60 -0.77
CA ARG A 201 3.43 19.34 -0.63
C ARG A 201 4.20 18.83 0.58
N LEU A 202 5.52 18.84 0.49
CA LEU A 202 6.34 18.57 1.67
C LEU A 202 6.14 19.66 2.71
N ASP A 203 6.14 19.21 3.95
CA ASP A 203 5.97 20.07 5.13
C ASP A 203 6.88 19.56 6.26
N ASP A 204 7.52 20.46 6.97
CA ASP A 204 8.43 20.16 8.08
C ASP A 204 7.75 19.54 9.31
N ARG A 205 6.42 19.51 9.30
CA ARG A 205 5.62 18.78 10.30
C ARG A 205 5.60 17.28 10.12
N LEU A 206 5.99 16.79 8.93
CA LEU A 206 5.86 15.39 8.52
C LEU A 206 6.48 14.39 9.52
N ASP A 207 7.61 14.77 10.12
CA ASP A 207 8.38 13.92 11.05
C ASP A 207 8.00 14.10 12.53
N ARG A 208 7.05 15.01 12.85
CA ARG A 208 6.70 15.32 14.25
C ARG A 208 5.87 14.21 14.94
N LEU A 209 5.18 13.37 14.15
CA LEU A 209 4.38 12.27 14.67
C LEU A 209 4.36 11.10 13.71
N ASP A 210 4.72 9.91 14.19
CA ASP A 210 4.65 8.67 13.41
C ASP A 210 3.22 8.12 13.36
N SER A 211 2.42 8.68 12.44
CA SER A 211 1.04 8.29 12.23
C SER A 211 0.66 8.51 10.77
N PRO A 212 0.11 7.49 10.06
CA PRO A 212 -0.30 7.63 8.65
C PRO A 212 -1.25 8.80 8.43
N ARG A 213 -2.30 8.91 9.24
CA ARG A 213 -3.29 9.99 9.13
C ARG A 213 -2.70 11.37 9.41
N TYR A 214 -1.73 11.46 10.33
CA TYR A 214 -1.04 12.71 10.63
C TYR A 214 -0.21 13.16 9.43
N ARG A 215 0.59 12.26 8.86
CA ARG A 215 1.39 12.53 7.64
C ARG A 215 0.53 13.00 6.48
N LEU A 216 -0.63 12.36 6.25
CA LEU A 216 -1.57 12.80 5.22
C LEU A 216 -2.04 14.24 5.45
N VAL A 217 -2.40 14.62 6.69
CA VAL A 217 -2.81 15.99 6.99
C VAL A 217 -1.64 16.98 6.83
N ALA A 218 -0.44 16.61 7.27
CA ALA A 218 0.75 17.45 7.13
C ALA A 218 1.06 17.74 5.66
N VAL A 219 1.01 16.70 4.80
CA VAL A 219 1.37 16.80 3.38
C VAL A 219 0.28 17.47 2.53
N PHE A 220 -0.98 17.11 2.77
CA PHE A 220 -2.09 17.57 1.90
C PHE A 220 -2.80 18.81 2.43
N GLY A 221 -2.69 19.14 3.72
CA GLY A 221 -3.39 20.27 4.32
C GLY A 221 -4.89 20.27 3.98
N GLU A 222 -5.42 21.41 3.54
CA GLU A 222 -6.82 21.50 3.10
C GLU A 222 -7.13 20.65 1.86
N ASN A 223 -6.13 20.34 1.02
CA ASN A 223 -6.29 19.51 -0.16
C ASN A 223 -6.59 18.04 0.17
N ILE A 224 -6.42 17.62 1.43
CA ILE A 224 -6.76 16.24 1.86
C ILE A 224 -8.20 15.86 1.52
N ARG A 225 -9.08 16.85 1.38
CA ARG A 225 -10.50 16.66 1.02
C ARG A 225 -10.71 16.23 -0.43
N SER A 226 -9.71 16.36 -1.28
CA SER A 226 -9.76 15.84 -2.66
C SER A 226 -9.56 14.33 -2.71
N LEU A 227 -9.01 13.74 -1.66
CA LEU A 227 -8.90 12.30 -1.50
C LEU A 227 -10.21 11.73 -0.89
N PRO A 228 -10.58 10.46 -1.20
CA PRO A 228 -11.80 9.82 -0.70
C PRO A 228 -11.63 9.36 0.75
N ILE A 229 -11.30 10.30 1.63
CA ILE A 229 -11.05 10.04 3.05
C ILE A 229 -12.33 9.79 3.84
N SER A 230 -12.24 8.99 4.90
CA SER A 230 -13.32 8.69 5.82
C SER A 230 -13.80 9.94 6.56
N ASN A 231 -15.03 9.91 7.09
CA ASN A 231 -15.54 10.99 7.93
C ASN A 231 -14.73 11.20 9.20
N ASP A 232 -14.10 10.13 9.73
CA ASP A 232 -13.21 10.23 10.87
C ASP A 232 -11.93 11.00 10.51
N LEU A 233 -11.30 10.68 9.39
CA LEU A 233 -10.13 11.40 8.92
C LEU A 233 -10.46 12.87 8.56
N LYS A 234 -11.68 13.16 8.05
CA LYS A 234 -12.14 14.55 7.84
C LYS A 234 -12.22 15.34 9.15
N ARG A 235 -12.74 14.72 10.22
CA ARG A 235 -12.82 15.35 11.54
C ARG A 235 -11.43 15.56 12.13
N TYR A 236 -10.56 14.56 12.02
CA TYR A 236 -9.17 14.61 12.44
C TYR A 236 -8.43 15.76 11.75
N ALA A 237 -8.45 15.80 10.42
CA ALA A 237 -7.84 16.88 9.63
C ALA A 237 -8.38 18.27 10.03
N GLY A 238 -9.70 18.36 10.20
CA GLY A 238 -10.33 19.60 10.64
C GLY A 238 -9.90 20.05 12.03
N ALA A 239 -9.60 19.15 12.95
CA ALA A 239 -9.07 19.49 14.28
C ALA A 239 -7.63 20.02 14.18
N LEU A 240 -6.76 19.34 13.42
CA LEU A 240 -5.36 19.76 13.26
C LEU A 240 -5.23 21.09 12.50
N LEU A 241 -5.95 21.23 11.37
CA LEU A 241 -5.85 22.43 10.51
C LEU A 241 -6.43 23.71 11.16
N ARG A 242 -7.37 23.56 12.10
CA ARG A 242 -7.91 24.70 12.88
C ARG A 242 -7.18 24.95 14.19
N ALA A 243 -6.22 24.12 14.55
CA ALA A 243 -5.48 24.26 15.79
C ALA A 243 -4.59 25.52 15.75
N GLU A 244 -4.66 26.28 16.83
CA GLU A 244 -3.73 27.38 17.12
C GLU A 244 -3.07 27.07 18.46
N PRO A 245 -1.74 27.28 18.61
CA PRO A 245 -1.08 26.98 19.87
C PRO A 245 -1.69 27.78 21.03
N PRO A 246 -1.78 27.23 22.25
CA PRO A 246 -2.21 28.00 23.42
C PRO A 246 -1.31 29.23 23.62
N ALA A 247 -1.91 30.39 23.87
CA ALA A 247 -1.14 31.62 24.08
C ALA A 247 -0.33 31.61 25.40
N ASN A 248 -0.79 30.86 26.40
CA ASN A 248 -0.14 30.64 27.70
C ASN A 248 -0.72 29.39 28.39
N ARG A 249 -0.16 29.04 29.56
CA ARG A 249 -0.56 27.87 30.36
C ARG A 249 -1.81 28.08 31.24
N SER A 250 -2.60 29.15 31.05
CA SER A 250 -3.82 29.32 31.81
C SER A 250 -4.87 28.25 31.49
N ALA A 251 -5.63 27.83 32.48
CA ALA A 251 -6.71 26.82 32.30
C ALA A 251 -7.69 27.23 31.18
N ARG A 252 -7.93 28.55 31.02
CA ARG A 252 -8.80 29.06 29.95
C ARG A 252 -8.23 28.80 28.55
N GLU A 253 -6.94 29.04 28.34
CA GLU A 253 -6.29 28.80 27.02
C GLU A 253 -6.19 27.32 26.70
N ILE A 254 -5.82 26.50 27.68
CA ILE A 254 -5.78 25.06 27.52
C ILE A 254 -7.20 24.50 27.22
N HIS A 255 -8.22 24.95 27.92
CA HIS A 255 -9.60 24.55 27.65
C HIS A 255 -10.06 25.00 26.24
N ARG A 256 -9.72 26.23 25.82
CA ARG A 256 -10.03 26.74 24.47
C ARG A 256 -9.40 25.84 23.39
N PHE A 257 -8.13 25.53 23.54
CA PHE A 257 -7.41 24.63 22.62
C PHE A 257 -8.06 23.27 22.53
N ARG A 258 -8.32 22.62 23.68
CA ARG A 258 -8.96 21.31 23.74
C ARG A 258 -10.34 21.30 23.09
N ARG A 259 -11.15 22.31 23.32
CA ARG A 259 -12.48 22.40 22.72
C ARG A 259 -12.48 22.35 21.19
N VAL A 260 -11.42 22.83 20.56
CA VAL A 260 -11.25 22.82 19.08
C VAL A 260 -10.65 21.51 18.60
N THR A 261 -9.80 20.87 19.39
CA THR A 261 -8.91 19.79 18.95
C THR A 261 -9.25 18.41 19.49
N GLU A 262 -10.10 18.29 20.54
CA GLU A 262 -10.52 16.99 21.08
C GLU A 262 -11.26 16.12 20.03
N PRO A 263 -11.01 14.79 20.03
CA PRO A 263 -10.20 14.03 20.99
C PRO A 263 -8.69 13.99 20.65
N TRP A 264 -8.21 14.73 19.67
CA TRP A 264 -6.83 14.68 19.11
C TRP A 264 -5.94 15.86 19.56
N ALA A 265 -6.10 16.30 20.81
CA ALA A 265 -5.40 17.49 21.30
C ALA A 265 -3.88 17.34 21.31
N LEU A 266 -3.32 16.14 21.58
CA LEU A 266 -1.89 15.90 21.56
C LEU A 266 -1.32 15.92 20.13
N ASP A 267 -2.03 15.29 19.18
CA ASP A 267 -1.64 15.32 17.77
C ASP A 267 -1.69 16.78 17.24
N ALA A 268 -2.68 17.55 17.68
CA ALA A 268 -2.81 18.95 17.31
C ALA A 268 -1.67 19.82 17.90
N LEU A 269 -1.20 19.54 19.12
CA LEU A 269 0.01 20.20 19.68
C LEU A 269 1.26 19.90 18.85
N ALA A 270 1.46 18.63 18.47
CA ALA A 270 2.54 18.26 17.56
C ALA A 270 2.41 19.01 16.22
N PHE A 271 1.19 19.10 15.69
CA PHE A 271 0.92 19.76 14.41
C PHE A 271 1.27 21.26 14.42
N VAL A 272 0.90 21.98 15.50
CA VAL A 272 1.23 23.43 15.64
C VAL A 272 2.62 23.67 16.20
N GLY A 273 3.37 22.62 16.56
CA GLY A 273 4.73 22.74 17.09
C GLY A 273 4.81 23.35 18.48
N ALA A 274 3.91 22.95 19.37
CA ALA A 274 3.81 23.47 20.74
C ALA A 274 3.96 22.34 21.80
N PRO A 275 5.08 21.58 21.81
CA PRO A 275 5.28 20.44 22.70
C PRO A 275 5.35 20.84 24.18
N GLU A 276 5.67 22.10 24.50
CA GLU A 276 5.74 22.63 25.86
C GLU A 276 4.41 22.65 26.60
N PHE A 277 3.26 22.46 25.89
CA PHE A 277 1.92 22.41 26.45
C PHE A 277 1.39 20.98 26.67
N VAL A 278 2.15 19.94 26.35
CA VAL A 278 1.69 18.53 26.45
C VAL A 278 1.20 18.22 27.87
N ALA A 279 2.02 18.53 28.90
CA ALA A 279 1.65 18.25 30.28
C ALA A 279 0.38 19.01 30.75
N ASP A 280 0.19 20.24 30.28
CA ASP A 280 -0.99 21.05 30.62
C ASP A 280 -2.25 20.47 29.97
N VAL A 281 -2.15 20.01 28.72
CA VAL A 281 -3.28 19.41 27.99
C VAL A 281 -3.64 18.05 28.57
N GLU A 282 -2.68 17.21 28.96
CA GLU A 282 -2.90 15.93 29.62
C GLU A 282 -3.50 16.10 31.01
N GLY A 283 -2.94 16.97 31.83
CA GLY A 283 -3.42 17.25 33.18
C GLY A 283 -4.85 17.79 33.24
N ALA A 284 -5.29 18.48 32.21
CA ALA A 284 -6.65 18.95 32.11
C ALA A 284 -7.70 17.86 31.73
N ARG A 285 -7.27 16.60 31.50
CA ARG A 285 -8.15 15.43 31.28
C ARG A 285 -8.68 14.83 32.60
N ALA A 286 -8.01 15.13 33.72
CA ALA A 286 -8.42 14.69 35.05
C ALA A 286 -9.42 15.67 35.68
#